data_283d69620fae75151b68540ae5e3e28c
#
_entry.id   283d69620fae75151b68540ae5e3e28c
#
_cell.length_a   1.000
_cell.length_b   1.000
_cell.length_c   1.000
_cell.angle_alpha   90.00
_cell.angle_beta   90.00
_cell.angle_gamma   90.00
#
_symmetry.space_group_name_H-M   'P 1'
#
loop_
_entity.id
_entity.type
_entity.pdbx_description
1 polymer ?
#
loop_
_entity_poly.entity_id
_entity_poly.type
_entity_poly.pdbx_seq_one_letter_code
_entity_poly.pdbx_strand_id
1 'polypeptide(L)'
;QHDDADGAMKILEEGAAAIDPKTGEGAARLFGFLADVYAERGGSEKAPLADSLYLRAIEANPKEPDVLNNYAYRLAKAGRNLDDAERYALQAVRLSPDAAHILDTYAYILLLRKNYTLAKLYQRKALSQAGPEKTSPDMYDHMGDIYRGLGEYAEAIEAWQQALKTLAERENKDEKAD
;
A
#
# COMPACT_ATOMS: atom_id res chain seq x y z
N GLN A 1 -0.12 20.34 17.90
CA GLN A 1 0.09 19.19 17.00
C GLN A 1 -0.50 19.40 15.59
N HIS A 2 -1.51 20.27 15.37
CA HIS A 2 -2.01 20.61 14.03
C HIS A 2 -1.08 21.56 13.26
N ASP A 3 -0.46 22.53 13.96
CA ASP A 3 0.45 23.53 13.36
C ASP A 3 1.72 22.90 12.75
N ASP A 4 2.20 21.79 13.30
CA ASP A 4 3.42 21.11 12.85
C ASP A 4 3.18 20.32 11.54
N ALA A 5 1.98 19.77 11.36
CA ALA A 5 1.62 18.99 10.18
C ALA A 5 1.37 19.87 8.95
N ASP A 6 0.75 21.04 9.13
CA ASP A 6 0.52 22.01 8.06
C ASP A 6 1.84 22.68 7.62
N GLY A 7 2.74 22.94 8.59
CA GLY A 7 4.09 23.41 8.31
C GLY A 7 4.91 22.41 7.52
N ALA A 8 4.86 21.14 7.88
CA ALA A 8 5.54 20.06 7.15
C ALA A 8 5.00 19.90 5.73
N MET A 9 3.68 19.98 5.54
CA MET A 9 3.07 19.94 4.21
C MET A 9 3.52 21.09 3.33
N LYS A 10 3.57 22.30 3.86
CA LYS A 10 4.03 23.48 3.12
C LYS A 10 5.49 23.34 2.67
N ILE A 11 6.38 22.84 3.52
CA ILE A 11 7.78 22.57 3.17
C ILE A 11 7.89 21.53 2.06
N LEU A 12 7.08 20.48 2.12
CA LEU A 12 7.04 19.43 1.09
C LEU A 12 6.52 19.98 -0.25
N GLU A 13 5.49 20.83 -0.22
CA GLU A 13 4.95 21.50 -1.42
C GLU A 13 5.96 22.44 -2.06
N GLU A 14 6.64 23.27 -1.25
CA GLU A 14 7.71 24.15 -1.70
C GLU A 14 8.88 23.36 -2.29
N GLY A 15 9.28 22.26 -1.64
CA GLY A 15 10.28 21.33 -2.14
C GLY A 15 9.88 20.70 -3.47
N ALA A 16 8.64 20.21 -3.57
CA ALA A 16 8.12 19.61 -4.78
C ALA A 16 7.98 20.62 -5.96
N ALA A 17 7.70 21.90 -5.66
CA ALA A 17 7.66 22.95 -6.65
C ALA A 17 9.04 23.34 -7.17
N ALA A 18 10.08 23.23 -6.32
CA ALA A 18 11.46 23.59 -6.64
C ALA A 18 12.23 22.50 -7.39
N ILE A 19 11.76 21.25 -7.35
CA ILE A 19 12.43 20.12 -8.01
C ILE A 19 11.97 19.98 -9.46
N ASP A 20 12.97 19.91 -10.37
CA ASP A 20 12.71 19.49 -11.75
C ASP A 20 12.23 18.03 -11.74
N PRO A 21 11.03 17.71 -12.28
CA PRO A 21 10.52 16.35 -12.37
C PRO A 21 11.48 15.36 -13.04
N LYS A 22 12.43 15.85 -13.83
CA LYS A 22 13.42 15.03 -14.54
C LYS A 22 14.63 14.63 -13.70
N THR A 23 14.71 15.04 -12.42
CA THR A 23 15.87 14.80 -11.55
C THR A 23 15.93 13.41 -10.90
N GLY A 24 15.12 12.44 -11.39
CA GLY A 24 15.31 11.03 -11.07
C GLY A 24 14.79 10.60 -9.69
N GLU A 25 15.52 9.75 -9.01
CA GLU A 25 15.09 9.01 -7.82
C GLU A 25 14.63 9.92 -6.66
N GLY A 26 15.36 10.99 -6.40
CA GLY A 26 15.01 11.94 -5.32
C GLY A 26 13.68 12.64 -5.56
N ALA A 27 13.41 13.05 -6.80
CA ALA A 27 12.13 13.67 -7.18
C ALA A 27 10.98 12.66 -7.06
N ALA A 28 11.19 11.42 -7.52
CA ALA A 28 10.18 10.36 -7.42
C ALA A 28 9.76 10.10 -5.97
N ARG A 29 10.72 9.98 -5.06
CA ARG A 29 10.46 9.76 -3.64
C ARG A 29 9.72 10.93 -3.00
N LEU A 30 10.12 12.18 -3.29
CA LEU A 30 9.46 13.35 -2.74
C LEU A 30 8.02 13.47 -3.23
N PHE A 31 7.78 13.31 -4.55
CA PHE A 31 6.42 13.35 -5.08
C PHE A 31 5.58 12.19 -4.57
N GLY A 32 6.16 10.98 -4.42
CA GLY A 32 5.49 9.82 -3.85
C GLY A 32 5.09 10.07 -2.39
N PHE A 33 6.01 10.57 -1.56
CA PHE A 33 5.73 10.89 -0.17
C PHE A 33 4.65 11.97 -0.02
N LEU A 34 4.72 13.02 -0.82
CA LEU A 34 3.69 14.07 -0.82
C LEU A 34 2.33 13.52 -1.27
N ALA A 35 2.33 12.60 -2.25
CA ALA A 35 1.11 11.92 -2.69
C ALA A 35 0.50 11.06 -1.55
N ASP A 36 1.32 10.33 -0.79
CA ASP A 36 0.89 9.55 0.37
C ASP A 36 0.24 10.45 1.43
N VAL A 37 0.87 11.58 1.77
CA VAL A 37 0.33 12.54 2.73
C VAL A 37 -1.03 13.09 2.28
N TYR A 38 -1.17 13.46 1.01
CA TYR A 38 -2.47 13.91 0.49
C TYR A 38 -3.51 12.79 0.41
N ALA A 39 -3.09 11.57 0.14
CA ALA A 39 -3.98 10.41 0.11
C ALA A 39 -4.56 10.09 1.49
N GLU A 40 -3.75 10.22 2.55
CA GLU A 40 -4.15 9.90 3.91
C GLU A 40 -4.92 11.03 4.59
N ARG A 41 -4.45 12.27 4.44
CA ARG A 41 -4.95 13.42 5.20
C ARG A 41 -5.87 14.35 4.42
N GLY A 42 -5.84 14.29 3.09
CA GLY A 42 -6.47 15.27 2.22
C GLY A 42 -7.96 15.05 1.93
N GLY A 43 -8.55 13.97 2.41
CA GLY A 43 -9.93 13.61 2.10
C GLY A 43 -10.19 13.42 0.59
N SER A 44 -11.47 13.35 0.21
CA SER A 44 -11.86 13.15 -1.19
C SER A 44 -11.51 14.34 -2.10
N GLU A 45 -11.41 15.55 -1.55
CA GLU A 45 -11.11 16.77 -2.32
C GLU A 45 -9.67 16.79 -2.86
N LYS A 46 -8.72 16.23 -2.11
CA LYS A 46 -7.31 16.16 -2.51
C LYS A 46 -6.94 14.87 -3.25
N ALA A 47 -7.90 13.98 -3.45
CA ALA A 47 -7.69 12.74 -4.18
C ALA A 47 -7.10 12.95 -5.61
N PRO A 48 -7.58 13.90 -6.44
CA PRO A 48 -6.99 14.15 -7.76
C PRO A 48 -5.56 14.68 -7.70
N LEU A 49 -5.25 15.46 -6.66
CA LEU A 49 -3.89 15.99 -6.45
C LEU A 49 -2.91 14.87 -6.10
N ALA A 50 -3.30 13.97 -5.19
CA ALA A 50 -2.51 12.79 -4.87
C ALA A 50 -2.24 11.92 -6.10
N ASP A 51 -3.27 11.67 -6.93
CA ASP A 51 -3.11 10.91 -8.17
C ASP A 51 -2.12 11.60 -9.13
N SER A 52 -2.20 12.93 -9.29
CA SER A 52 -1.27 13.71 -10.11
C SER A 52 0.17 13.61 -9.60
N LEU A 53 0.37 13.64 -8.30
CA LEU A 53 1.70 13.53 -7.68
C LEU A 53 2.30 12.13 -7.85
N TYR A 54 1.50 11.06 -7.71
CA TYR A 54 1.97 9.72 -8.02
C TYR A 54 2.39 9.58 -9.49
N LEU A 55 1.62 10.12 -10.43
CA LEU A 55 1.99 10.08 -11.85
C LEU A 55 3.30 10.84 -12.12
N ARG A 56 3.50 12.00 -11.49
CA ARG A 56 4.78 12.74 -11.56
C ARG A 56 5.92 11.95 -10.95
N ALA A 57 5.70 11.25 -9.83
CA ALA A 57 6.69 10.38 -9.20
C ALA A 57 7.11 9.23 -10.15
N ILE A 58 6.14 8.60 -10.79
CA ILE A 58 6.37 7.51 -11.76
C ILE A 58 7.09 8.04 -13.02
N GLU A 59 6.75 9.25 -13.49
CA GLU A 59 7.45 9.91 -14.61
C GLU A 59 8.92 10.18 -14.26
N ALA A 60 9.19 10.66 -13.04
CA ALA A 60 10.54 10.95 -12.56
C ALA A 60 11.39 9.68 -12.41
N ASN A 61 10.83 8.62 -11.87
CA ASN A 61 11.46 7.30 -11.78
C ASN A 61 10.43 6.16 -11.92
N PRO A 62 10.28 5.58 -13.12
CA PRO A 62 9.34 4.47 -13.33
C PRO A 62 9.78 3.14 -12.68
N LYS A 63 10.94 3.11 -12.04
CA LYS A 63 11.49 1.92 -11.37
C LYS A 63 11.54 2.06 -9.84
N GLU A 64 10.76 2.98 -9.26
CA GLU A 64 10.64 3.11 -7.82
C GLU A 64 9.49 2.20 -7.33
N PRO A 65 9.82 1.03 -6.70
CA PRO A 65 8.81 0.02 -6.42
C PRO A 65 7.77 0.48 -5.40
N ASP A 66 8.17 1.27 -4.40
CA ASP A 66 7.25 1.74 -3.36
C ASP A 66 6.24 2.76 -3.91
N VAL A 67 6.66 3.65 -4.81
CA VAL A 67 5.75 4.60 -5.48
C VAL A 67 4.71 3.85 -6.32
N LEU A 68 5.16 2.87 -7.10
CA LEU A 68 4.26 2.04 -7.91
C LEU A 68 3.26 1.27 -7.04
N ASN A 69 3.75 0.68 -5.94
CA ASN A 69 2.95 -0.04 -4.96
C ASN A 69 1.89 0.84 -4.31
N ASN A 70 2.30 2.01 -3.78
CA ASN A 70 1.40 2.90 -3.05
C ASN A 70 0.31 3.46 -3.97
N TYR A 71 0.66 3.81 -5.21
CA TYR A 71 -0.33 4.24 -6.19
C TYR A 71 -1.30 3.11 -6.56
N ALA A 72 -0.79 1.89 -6.79
CA ALA A 72 -1.62 0.72 -7.06
C ALA A 72 -2.60 0.42 -5.92
N TYR A 73 -2.12 0.42 -4.68
CA TYR A 73 -2.94 0.22 -3.49
C TYR A 73 -4.03 1.29 -3.36
N ARG A 74 -3.68 2.56 -3.58
CA ARG A 74 -4.63 3.67 -3.57
C ARG A 74 -5.75 3.51 -4.61
N LEU A 75 -5.40 3.16 -5.85
CA LEU A 75 -6.38 2.91 -6.90
C LEU A 75 -7.32 1.75 -6.52
N ALA A 76 -6.74 0.66 -6.01
CA ALA A 76 -7.48 -0.52 -5.58
C ALA A 76 -8.45 -0.22 -4.42
N LYS A 77 -7.97 0.49 -3.38
CA LYS A 77 -8.77 0.88 -2.22
C LYS A 77 -9.93 1.81 -2.59
N ALA A 78 -9.74 2.66 -3.60
CA ALA A 78 -10.79 3.52 -4.13
C ALA A 78 -11.74 2.79 -5.10
N GLY A 79 -11.50 1.53 -5.41
CA GLY A 79 -12.29 0.77 -6.39
C GLY A 79 -12.21 1.34 -7.82
N ARG A 80 -11.13 2.05 -8.14
CA ARG A 80 -10.96 2.74 -9.44
C ARG A 80 -9.80 2.15 -10.23
N ASN A 81 -9.96 2.08 -11.55
CA ASN A 81 -8.89 1.72 -12.48
C ASN A 81 -8.11 0.46 -12.07
N LEU A 82 -8.83 -0.63 -11.73
CA LEU A 82 -8.21 -1.87 -11.27
C LEU A 82 -7.22 -2.47 -12.27
N ASP A 83 -7.36 -2.18 -13.57
CA ASP A 83 -6.39 -2.61 -14.58
C ASP A 83 -5.05 -1.89 -14.43
N ASP A 84 -5.07 -0.59 -14.19
CA ASP A 84 -3.86 0.19 -13.90
C ASP A 84 -3.27 -0.21 -12.54
N ALA A 85 -4.12 -0.42 -11.52
CA ALA A 85 -3.67 -0.88 -10.21
C ALA A 85 -2.90 -2.21 -10.33
N GLU A 86 -3.45 -3.19 -11.06
CA GLU A 86 -2.77 -4.48 -11.28
C GLU A 86 -1.46 -4.30 -12.05
N ARG A 87 -1.44 -3.47 -13.08
CA ARG A 87 -0.24 -3.20 -13.88
C ARG A 87 0.89 -2.60 -13.04
N TYR A 88 0.59 -1.58 -12.22
CA TYR A 88 1.58 -0.95 -11.35
C TYR A 88 2.05 -1.90 -10.24
N ALA A 89 1.13 -2.62 -9.58
CA ALA A 89 1.48 -3.59 -8.55
C ALA A 89 2.35 -4.74 -9.11
N LEU A 90 2.02 -5.27 -10.28
CA LEU A 90 2.83 -6.30 -10.92
C LEU A 90 4.23 -5.77 -11.29
N GLN A 91 4.33 -4.51 -11.72
CA GLN A 91 5.62 -3.88 -11.98
C GLN A 91 6.44 -3.74 -10.69
N ALA A 92 5.81 -3.33 -9.57
CA ALA A 92 6.45 -3.26 -8.26
C ALA A 92 6.95 -4.63 -7.80
N VAL A 93 6.16 -5.69 -7.96
CA VAL A 93 6.55 -7.09 -7.66
C VAL A 93 7.78 -7.53 -8.49
N ARG A 94 7.85 -7.14 -9.77
CA ARG A 94 9.01 -7.47 -10.61
C ARG A 94 10.29 -6.77 -10.17
N LEU A 95 10.18 -5.56 -9.64
CA LEU A 95 11.31 -4.77 -9.13
C LEU A 95 11.74 -5.23 -7.72
N SER A 96 10.80 -5.66 -6.89
CA SER A 96 11.05 -6.08 -5.51
C SER A 96 10.24 -7.35 -5.18
N PRO A 97 10.68 -8.52 -5.70
CA PRO A 97 9.89 -9.76 -5.69
C PRO A 97 9.71 -10.39 -4.31
N ASP A 98 10.47 -9.93 -3.30
CA ASP A 98 10.43 -10.46 -1.94
C ASP A 98 9.97 -9.42 -0.89
N ALA A 99 9.53 -8.24 -1.34
CA ALA A 99 8.98 -7.22 -0.47
C ALA A 99 7.55 -7.59 -0.04
N ALA A 100 7.38 -7.93 1.24
CA ALA A 100 6.12 -8.45 1.78
C ALA A 100 4.92 -7.51 1.53
N HIS A 101 5.07 -6.20 1.75
CA HIS A 101 4.02 -5.21 1.55
C HIS A 101 3.61 -5.06 0.08
N ILE A 102 4.56 -5.21 -0.86
CA ILE A 102 4.29 -5.18 -2.30
C ILE A 102 3.53 -6.44 -2.74
N LEU A 103 3.94 -7.59 -2.22
CA LEU A 103 3.24 -8.86 -2.48
C LEU A 103 1.82 -8.85 -1.94
N ASP A 104 1.60 -8.28 -0.74
CA ASP A 104 0.29 -8.11 -0.12
C ASP A 104 -0.62 -7.20 -0.96
N THR A 105 -0.12 -6.04 -1.39
CA THR A 105 -0.88 -5.14 -2.28
C THR A 105 -1.28 -5.83 -3.58
N TYR A 106 -0.38 -6.57 -4.19
CA TYR A 106 -0.71 -7.30 -5.42
C TYR A 106 -1.76 -8.39 -5.18
N ALA A 107 -1.64 -9.14 -4.08
CA ALA A 107 -2.64 -10.13 -3.68
C ALA A 107 -4.00 -9.50 -3.41
N TYR A 108 -4.05 -8.34 -2.75
CA TYR A 108 -5.28 -7.57 -2.51
C TYR A 108 -5.95 -7.15 -3.83
N ILE A 109 -5.19 -6.68 -4.81
CA ILE A 109 -5.73 -6.32 -6.12
C ILE A 109 -6.29 -7.54 -6.83
N LEU A 110 -5.61 -8.68 -6.79
CA LEU A 110 -6.09 -9.94 -7.35
C LEU A 110 -7.36 -10.43 -6.63
N LEU A 111 -7.47 -10.25 -5.31
CA LEU A 111 -8.68 -10.50 -4.54
C LEU A 111 -9.85 -9.67 -5.06
N LEU A 112 -9.68 -8.36 -5.25
CA LEU A 112 -10.70 -7.47 -5.80
C LEU A 112 -11.13 -7.87 -7.21
N ARG A 113 -10.21 -8.40 -8.00
CA ARG A 113 -10.48 -8.96 -9.34
C ARG A 113 -11.04 -10.38 -9.32
N LYS A 114 -11.27 -10.93 -8.13
CA LYS A 114 -11.79 -12.31 -7.90
C LYS A 114 -10.86 -13.41 -8.44
N ASN A 115 -9.58 -13.09 -8.65
CA ASN A 115 -8.57 -14.10 -8.99
C ASN A 115 -8.00 -14.73 -7.71
N TYR A 116 -8.87 -15.42 -6.96
CA TYR A 116 -8.57 -15.90 -5.61
C TYR A 116 -7.40 -16.90 -5.57
N THR A 117 -7.25 -17.73 -6.59
CA THR A 117 -6.16 -18.71 -6.65
C THR A 117 -4.80 -18.03 -6.70
N LEU A 118 -4.66 -17.03 -7.57
CA LEU A 118 -3.41 -16.29 -7.69
C LEU A 118 -3.20 -15.37 -6.48
N ALA A 119 -4.27 -14.73 -5.99
CA ALA A 119 -4.25 -13.96 -4.75
C ALA A 119 -3.70 -14.78 -3.57
N LYS A 120 -4.19 -16.03 -3.37
CA LYS A 120 -3.72 -16.94 -2.33
C LYS A 120 -2.22 -17.20 -2.43
N LEU A 121 -1.70 -17.40 -3.65
CA LEU A 121 -0.28 -17.64 -3.87
C LEU A 121 0.57 -16.45 -3.40
N TYR A 122 0.21 -15.24 -3.83
CA TYR A 122 0.96 -14.03 -3.48
C TYR A 122 0.79 -13.65 -2.01
N GLN A 123 -0.41 -13.83 -1.43
CA GLN A 123 -0.65 -13.54 -0.02
C GLN A 123 0.14 -14.47 0.91
N ARG A 124 0.23 -15.76 0.57
CA ARG A 124 1.07 -16.71 1.31
C ARG A 124 2.55 -16.32 1.24
N LYS A 125 3.02 -15.86 0.06
CA LYS A 125 4.39 -15.37 -0.09
C LYS A 125 4.61 -14.10 0.75
N ALA A 126 3.66 -13.16 0.75
CA ALA A 126 3.72 -11.94 1.56
C ALA A 126 3.87 -12.26 3.06
N LEU A 127 3.00 -13.13 3.59
CA LEU A 127 3.04 -13.58 4.98
C LEU A 127 4.37 -14.26 5.34
N SER A 128 4.89 -15.11 4.44
CA SER A 128 6.18 -15.79 4.64
C SER A 128 7.36 -14.79 4.66
N GLN A 129 7.33 -13.77 3.81
CA GLN A 129 8.40 -12.76 3.73
C GLN A 129 8.35 -11.73 4.87
N ALA A 130 7.16 -11.40 5.35
CA ALA A 130 6.99 -10.49 6.49
C ALA A 130 7.56 -11.09 7.77
N GLY A 131 7.35 -12.38 8.00
CA GLY A 131 7.63 -13.03 9.27
C GLY A 131 6.72 -12.53 10.40
N PRO A 132 6.75 -13.17 11.57
CA PRO A 132 5.77 -12.90 12.64
C PRO A 132 5.83 -11.46 13.18
N GLU A 133 7.00 -10.84 13.22
CA GLU A 133 7.20 -9.51 13.79
C GLU A 133 6.68 -8.36 12.89
N LYS A 134 6.62 -8.58 11.57
CA LYS A 134 6.26 -7.54 10.58
C LYS A 134 4.94 -7.81 9.88
N THR A 135 4.30 -8.94 10.15
CA THR A 135 2.99 -9.24 9.57
C THR A 135 1.94 -8.28 10.12
N SER A 136 1.24 -7.58 9.24
CA SER A 136 0.15 -6.68 9.63
C SER A 136 -1.17 -7.43 9.81
N PRO A 137 -2.11 -6.91 10.62
CA PRO A 137 -3.48 -7.46 10.69
C PRO A 137 -4.13 -7.54 9.32
N ASP A 138 -3.93 -6.53 8.47
CA ASP A 138 -4.50 -6.47 7.12
C ASP A 138 -4.05 -7.64 6.23
N MET A 139 -2.80 -8.11 6.38
CA MET A 139 -2.32 -9.26 5.62
C MET A 139 -3.10 -10.54 5.93
N TYR A 140 -3.48 -10.73 7.20
CA TYR A 140 -4.32 -11.86 7.60
C TYR A 140 -5.78 -11.64 7.19
N ASP A 141 -6.28 -10.41 7.23
CA ASP A 141 -7.63 -10.07 6.78
C ASP A 141 -7.78 -10.34 5.28
N HIS A 142 -6.86 -9.87 4.46
CA HIS A 142 -6.81 -10.19 3.02
C HIS A 142 -6.77 -11.69 2.77
N MET A 143 -5.99 -12.47 3.56
CA MET A 143 -5.96 -13.91 3.44
C MET A 143 -7.31 -14.55 3.78
N GLY A 144 -7.99 -14.08 4.81
CA GLY A 144 -9.34 -14.52 5.18
C GLY A 144 -10.35 -14.29 4.05
N ASP A 145 -10.34 -13.11 3.46
CA ASP A 145 -11.19 -12.78 2.32
C ASP A 145 -10.89 -13.64 1.07
N ILE A 146 -9.62 -13.94 0.83
CA ILE A 146 -9.19 -14.82 -0.25
C ILE A 146 -9.72 -16.25 -0.01
N TYR A 147 -9.56 -16.81 1.19
CA TYR A 147 -10.08 -18.11 1.55
C TYR A 147 -11.61 -18.17 1.43
N ARG A 148 -12.31 -17.14 1.90
CA ARG A 148 -13.76 -17.01 1.71
C ARG A 148 -14.14 -17.04 0.23
N GLY A 149 -13.39 -16.33 -0.62
CA GLY A 149 -13.62 -16.32 -2.07
C GLY A 149 -13.40 -17.67 -2.74
N LEU A 150 -12.57 -18.54 -2.16
CA LEU A 150 -12.33 -19.93 -2.59
C LEU A 150 -13.34 -20.92 -2.01
N GLY A 151 -14.18 -20.51 -1.04
CA GLY A 151 -15.07 -21.40 -0.30
C GLY A 151 -14.38 -22.19 0.82
N GLU A 152 -13.14 -21.84 1.16
CA GLU A 152 -12.32 -22.43 2.22
C GLU A 152 -12.65 -21.72 3.56
N TYR A 153 -13.87 -21.96 4.08
CA TYR A 153 -14.42 -21.17 5.18
C TYR A 153 -13.73 -21.39 6.53
N ALA A 154 -13.22 -22.60 6.80
CA ALA A 154 -12.50 -22.88 8.03
C ALA A 154 -11.19 -22.08 8.08
N GLU A 155 -10.44 -22.11 6.99
CA GLU A 155 -9.19 -21.36 6.83
C GLU A 155 -9.43 -19.84 6.86
N ALA A 156 -10.56 -19.38 6.32
CA ALA A 156 -10.94 -17.98 6.39
C ALA A 156 -11.13 -17.52 7.85
N ILE A 157 -11.84 -18.30 8.66
CA ILE A 157 -12.05 -18.02 10.09
C ILE A 157 -10.72 -17.99 10.84
N GLU A 158 -9.83 -18.95 10.59
CA GLU A 158 -8.50 -18.98 11.22
C GLU A 158 -7.67 -17.72 10.84
N ALA A 159 -7.70 -17.32 9.57
CA ALA A 159 -6.98 -16.13 9.11
C ALA A 159 -7.52 -14.85 9.79
N TRP A 160 -8.83 -14.65 9.86
CA TRP A 160 -9.41 -13.50 10.56
C TRP A 160 -9.15 -13.52 12.07
N GLN A 161 -9.13 -14.69 12.72
CA GLN A 161 -8.72 -14.80 14.11
C GLN A 161 -7.25 -14.36 14.33
N GLN A 162 -6.35 -14.69 13.39
CA GLN A 162 -4.98 -14.20 13.43
C GLN A 162 -4.91 -12.67 13.21
N ALA A 163 -5.73 -12.11 12.33
CA ALA A 163 -5.82 -10.66 12.14
C ALA A 163 -6.20 -9.95 13.47
N LEU A 164 -7.25 -10.43 14.13
CA LEU A 164 -7.71 -9.88 15.42
C LEU A 164 -6.66 -10.02 16.52
N LYS A 165 -5.99 -11.17 16.60
CA LYS A 165 -4.92 -11.41 17.57
C LYS A 165 -3.75 -10.44 17.34
N THR A 166 -3.30 -10.30 16.09
CA THR A 166 -2.20 -9.39 15.73
C THR A 166 -2.54 -7.94 16.02
N LEU A 167 -3.80 -7.53 15.79
CA LEU A 167 -4.29 -6.20 16.14
C LEU A 167 -4.21 -5.95 17.65
N ALA A 168 -4.75 -6.86 18.46
CA ALA A 168 -4.72 -6.76 19.92
C ALA A 168 -3.29 -6.75 20.50
N GLU A 169 -2.37 -7.51 19.91
CA GLU A 169 -0.96 -7.51 20.31
C GLU A 169 -0.27 -6.17 20.02
N ARG A 170 -0.64 -5.47 18.94
CA ARG A 170 -0.13 -4.14 18.61
C ARG A 170 -0.66 -3.08 19.56
N GLU A 171 -1.97 -3.04 19.80
CA GLU A 171 -2.59 -2.12 20.74
C GLU A 171 -1.96 -2.22 22.14
N ASN A 172 -1.74 -3.44 22.63
CA ASN A 172 -1.06 -3.68 23.92
C ASN A 172 0.42 -3.25 23.95
N LYS A 173 1.11 -3.20 22.79
CA LYS A 173 2.50 -2.71 22.73
C LYS A 173 2.55 -1.19 22.75
N ASP A 174 1.61 -0.54 22.05
CA ASP A 174 1.52 0.91 21.98
C ASP A 174 1.14 1.50 23.35
N GLU A 175 0.18 0.88 24.07
CA GLU A 175 -0.19 1.27 25.46
C GLU A 175 0.96 1.14 26.50
N LYS A 176 1.96 0.31 26.22
CA LYS A 176 3.11 0.14 27.13
C LYS A 176 4.29 1.03 26.77
N ALA A 177 4.26 1.68 25.64
CA ALA A 177 5.32 2.57 25.14
C ALA A 177 5.07 4.05 25.52
N ASP A 178 3.83 4.39 25.89
CA ASP A 178 3.40 5.69 26.46
C ASP A 178 3.52 5.70 27.98
#